data_a740548a795c7030aab3f7573fea4c20
#
_entry.id   a740548a795c7030aab3f7573fea4c20
#
_cell.length_a   1.000
_cell.length_b   1.000
_cell.length_c   1.000
_cell.angle_alpha   90.00
_cell.angle_beta   90.00
_cell.angle_gamma   90.00
#
_symmetry.space_group_name_H-M   'P 1'
#
loop_
_entity.id
_entity.type
_entity.pdbx_description
1 polymer ?
#
loop_
_entity_poly.entity_id
_entity_poly.type
_entity_poly.pdbx_seq_one_letter_code
_entity_poly.pdbx_strand_id
1 'polypeptide(L)'
;MTIININALGVTLGDPLFTDLTFTISKADRIGIVAANGRGKSTLLACLAGSFDLTTGEITRARGTRVGHVTQNVPPEAMEMTLYDWVLAALPRDQAEYESWRVDVLLDELSIPYDIQHQSMSTLSGGWQRTGLLASVWITEPDVLLIDEPTNHLDLARIALLEAWLAALPKAVPVVIISHDRAFLDATTNRTLFLRSETSRIFPLPFTKARAALDEADAADERRFANDLNKAQQLRKQAAKLKNIGVNSGSDLLVVKTKQLTERAEKMEAAAKPAHRERSAGDIKLGNSGTHAKALVTLEDAQVETPDGRLLYKTGQKWIARDDRVVLLGANGTGKTRLVSRIQSALQGDDPDIKCATSVVPAYSDQHLSQFEGLKTPMDAIAGQFDIGDQRARSALAGAGIKMQMQDASIDALSGGQKARLAMLVLRLRNPNFYLLDEPTNHLDIEGQEALEEELIAHGASCLLVSHDRSFLRNVGNRFWWIKGKRLEEVDDPEAFLAGEMQTG
;
A
#
# COMPACT_ATOMS: atom_id res chain seq x y z
N MET A 1 22.47 -19.35 -9.59
CA MET A 1 22.15 -19.59 -11.02
C MET A 1 20.98 -18.69 -11.36
N THR A 2 21.12 -17.85 -12.38
CA THR A 2 20.07 -16.93 -12.85
C THR A 2 18.98 -17.73 -13.59
N ILE A 3 17.73 -17.45 -13.28
CA ILE A 3 16.55 -18.08 -13.87
C ILE A 3 15.89 -17.14 -14.88
N ILE A 4 15.74 -15.85 -14.50
CA ILE A 4 15.23 -14.80 -15.40
C ILE A 4 16.23 -13.64 -15.41
N ASN A 5 16.55 -13.16 -16.61
CA ASN A 5 17.34 -11.95 -16.80
C ASN A 5 16.48 -10.89 -17.47
N ILE A 6 16.43 -9.73 -16.88
CA ILE A 6 15.69 -8.55 -17.34
C ILE A 6 16.71 -7.50 -17.76
N ASN A 7 16.60 -7.00 -18.99
CA ASN A 7 17.54 -6.05 -19.56
C ASN A 7 16.82 -4.88 -20.22
N ALA A 8 17.07 -3.66 -19.72
CA ALA A 8 16.53 -2.39 -20.22
C ALA A 8 15.00 -2.39 -20.44
N LEU A 9 14.26 -3.12 -19.57
CA LEU A 9 12.83 -3.29 -19.67
C LEU A 9 12.08 -1.97 -19.46
N GLY A 10 11.17 -1.68 -20.39
CA GLY A 10 10.26 -0.53 -20.26
C GLY A 10 8.84 -0.87 -20.72
N VAL A 11 7.87 -0.27 -20.04
CA VAL A 11 6.43 -0.35 -20.37
C VAL A 11 5.82 1.03 -20.36
N THR A 12 5.04 1.33 -21.41
CA THR A 12 4.33 2.60 -21.59
C THR A 12 2.86 2.32 -21.87
N LEU A 13 1.98 2.90 -21.06
CA LEU A 13 0.51 2.87 -21.25
C LEU A 13 -0.01 4.33 -21.20
N GLY A 14 0.10 5.01 -22.34
CA GLY A 14 -0.09 6.46 -22.41
C GLY A 14 1.11 7.22 -21.81
N ASP A 15 1.27 7.17 -20.50
CA ASP A 15 2.47 7.64 -19.80
C ASP A 15 3.45 6.46 -19.54
N PRO A 16 4.79 6.69 -19.48
CA PRO A 16 5.73 5.66 -19.08
C PRO A 16 5.46 5.18 -17.64
N LEU A 17 5.22 3.88 -17.47
CA LEU A 17 5.10 3.27 -16.16
C LEU A 17 6.49 3.12 -15.51
N PHE A 18 7.41 2.54 -16.25
CA PHE A 18 8.83 2.44 -15.91
C PHE A 18 9.67 2.27 -17.18
N THR A 19 10.95 2.66 -17.12
CA THR A 19 11.90 2.58 -18.21
C THR A 19 13.24 2.05 -17.72
N ASP A 20 14.01 1.46 -18.62
CA ASP A 20 15.40 1.02 -18.41
C ASP A 20 15.61 0.14 -17.17
N LEU A 21 14.64 -0.72 -16.85
CA LEU A 21 14.70 -1.62 -15.71
C LEU A 21 15.60 -2.83 -16.03
N THR A 22 16.69 -2.97 -15.28
CA THR A 22 17.66 -4.06 -15.46
C THR A 22 17.95 -4.73 -14.13
N PHE A 23 17.64 -6.03 -14.03
CA PHE A 23 17.97 -6.88 -12.88
C PHE A 23 17.85 -8.35 -13.22
N THR A 24 18.22 -9.21 -12.27
CA THR A 24 18.14 -10.67 -12.45
C THR A 24 17.37 -11.31 -11.30
N ILE A 25 16.68 -12.41 -11.61
CA ILE A 25 16.06 -13.28 -10.63
C ILE A 25 16.85 -14.59 -10.62
N SER A 26 17.40 -14.93 -9.48
CA SER A 26 18.26 -16.09 -9.25
C SER A 26 17.69 -17.00 -8.15
N LYS A 27 18.19 -18.23 -8.06
CA LYS A 27 17.82 -19.13 -6.95
C LYS A 27 18.05 -18.44 -5.60
N ALA A 28 17.20 -18.73 -4.64
CA ALA A 28 17.17 -18.14 -3.31
C ALA A 28 16.78 -16.63 -3.25
N ASP A 29 16.52 -15.97 -4.37
CA ASP A 29 16.00 -14.60 -4.35
C ASP A 29 14.57 -14.57 -3.77
N ARG A 30 14.37 -13.65 -2.85
CA ARG A 30 13.07 -13.25 -2.31
C ARG A 30 12.95 -11.74 -2.54
N ILE A 31 12.34 -11.35 -3.66
CA ILE A 31 12.34 -9.96 -4.11
C ILE A 31 11.00 -9.30 -3.77
N GLY A 32 11.03 -8.26 -2.94
CA GLY A 32 9.89 -7.37 -2.73
C GLY A 32 9.87 -6.27 -3.78
N ILE A 33 8.74 -6.06 -4.44
CA ILE A 33 8.53 -4.93 -5.37
C ILE A 33 7.68 -3.87 -4.69
N VAL A 34 8.22 -2.68 -4.57
CA VAL A 34 7.57 -1.52 -3.94
C VAL A 34 7.50 -0.38 -4.95
N ALA A 35 6.33 0.23 -5.06
CA ALA A 35 6.11 1.42 -5.86
C ALA A 35 4.78 2.10 -5.50
N ALA A 36 4.63 3.36 -5.85
CA ALA A 36 3.36 4.07 -5.77
C ALA A 36 2.27 3.36 -6.59
N ASN A 37 1.01 3.58 -6.22
CA ASN A 37 -0.12 3.02 -6.95
C ASN A 37 -0.16 3.54 -8.40
N GLY A 38 -0.48 2.64 -9.35
CA GLY A 38 -0.50 2.95 -10.77
C GLY A 38 0.87 3.00 -11.46
N ARG A 39 1.97 2.64 -10.78
CA ARG A 39 3.33 2.58 -11.36
C ARG A 39 3.65 1.29 -12.11
N GLY A 40 2.67 0.43 -12.32
CA GLY A 40 2.87 -0.77 -13.14
C GLY A 40 3.48 -1.96 -12.39
N LYS A 41 3.30 -2.07 -11.06
CA LYS A 41 3.74 -3.25 -10.28
C LYS A 41 3.18 -4.55 -10.88
N SER A 42 1.85 -4.65 -10.96
CA SER A 42 1.16 -5.83 -11.52
C SER A 42 1.50 -6.04 -13.00
N THR A 43 1.69 -4.94 -13.76
CA THR A 43 2.14 -5.01 -15.15
C THR A 43 3.54 -5.63 -15.26
N LEU A 44 4.46 -5.26 -14.35
CA LEU A 44 5.79 -5.88 -14.30
C LEU A 44 5.68 -7.39 -14.03
N LEU A 45 4.85 -7.84 -13.08
CA LEU A 45 4.63 -9.26 -12.86
C LEU A 45 4.03 -9.95 -14.10
N ALA A 46 3.07 -9.31 -14.77
CA ALA A 46 2.48 -9.84 -16.00
C ALA A 46 3.51 -9.95 -17.13
N CYS A 47 4.44 -8.99 -17.28
CA CYS A 47 5.57 -9.10 -18.21
C CYS A 47 6.50 -10.26 -17.82
N LEU A 48 6.83 -10.41 -16.53
CA LEU A 48 7.65 -11.52 -16.03
C LEU A 48 6.96 -12.87 -16.22
N ALA A 49 5.64 -12.94 -16.14
CA ALA A 49 4.84 -14.13 -16.45
C ALA A 49 4.72 -14.41 -17.96
N GLY A 50 4.90 -13.39 -18.80
CA GLY A 50 4.73 -13.48 -20.26
C GLY A 50 3.27 -13.31 -20.72
N SER A 51 2.43 -12.75 -19.87
CA SER A 51 1.03 -12.43 -20.18
C SER A 51 0.81 -10.98 -20.62
N PHE A 52 1.87 -10.17 -20.65
CA PHE A 52 1.83 -8.77 -21.10
C PHE A 52 3.07 -8.44 -21.93
N ASP A 53 2.87 -7.69 -23.04
CA ASP A 53 3.95 -7.33 -23.96
C ASP A 53 4.78 -6.15 -23.45
N LEU A 54 6.08 -6.21 -23.75
CA LEU A 54 7.05 -5.17 -23.43
C LEU A 54 6.98 -4.04 -24.47
N THR A 55 7.22 -2.79 -24.02
CA THR A 55 7.41 -1.68 -24.96
C THR A 55 8.87 -1.60 -25.42
N THR A 56 9.81 -1.82 -24.51
CA THR A 56 11.26 -1.82 -24.78
C THR A 56 11.98 -2.86 -23.93
N GLY A 57 13.19 -3.22 -24.33
CA GLY A 57 14.04 -4.18 -23.62
C GLY A 57 13.68 -5.65 -23.89
N GLU A 58 14.21 -6.52 -23.05
CA GLU A 58 14.00 -7.97 -23.19
C GLU A 58 13.96 -8.69 -21.85
N ILE A 59 13.22 -9.81 -21.81
CA ILE A 59 13.22 -10.77 -20.70
C ILE A 59 13.68 -12.10 -21.23
N THR A 60 14.83 -12.58 -20.76
CA THR A 60 15.38 -13.89 -21.11
C THR A 60 15.14 -14.86 -19.96
N ARG A 61 14.52 -16.01 -20.23
CA ARG A 61 14.26 -17.07 -19.25
C ARG A 61 15.12 -18.29 -19.56
N ALA A 62 15.55 -19.00 -18.52
CA ALA A 62 16.19 -20.30 -18.69
C ALA A 62 15.22 -21.27 -19.43
N ARG A 63 15.77 -22.16 -20.24
CA ARG A 63 14.94 -23.08 -21.02
C ARG A 63 14.06 -23.95 -20.13
N GLY A 64 12.78 -24.01 -20.42
CA GLY A 64 11.80 -24.83 -19.70
C GLY A 64 11.33 -24.24 -18.37
N THR A 65 11.70 -22.98 -18.04
CA THR A 65 11.24 -22.33 -16.80
C THR A 65 9.73 -22.17 -16.78
N ARG A 66 9.09 -22.73 -15.73
CA ARG A 66 7.66 -22.55 -15.42
C ARG A 66 7.53 -21.39 -14.45
N VAL A 67 6.77 -20.37 -14.85
CA VAL A 67 6.51 -19.18 -14.01
C VAL A 67 5.10 -19.30 -13.44
N GLY A 68 4.98 -19.42 -12.14
CA GLY A 68 3.71 -19.32 -11.42
C GLY A 68 3.36 -17.86 -11.12
N HIS A 69 2.15 -17.42 -11.46
CA HIS A 69 1.70 -16.06 -11.22
C HIS A 69 0.38 -16.05 -10.47
N VAL A 70 0.43 -15.63 -9.21
CA VAL A 70 -0.74 -15.40 -8.36
C VAL A 70 -1.19 -13.96 -8.57
N THR A 71 -2.31 -13.80 -9.30
CA THR A 71 -2.87 -12.50 -9.66
C THR A 71 -3.57 -11.81 -8.51
N GLN A 72 -3.74 -10.49 -8.59
CA GLN A 72 -4.45 -9.72 -7.57
C GLN A 72 -5.94 -10.06 -7.50
N ASN A 73 -6.60 -10.33 -8.60
CA ASN A 73 -8.02 -10.63 -8.65
C ASN A 73 -8.26 -12.12 -8.88
N VAL A 74 -9.34 -12.64 -8.29
CA VAL A 74 -9.82 -14.01 -8.54
C VAL A 74 -10.42 -14.05 -9.94
N PRO A 75 -9.99 -14.97 -10.82
CA PRO A 75 -10.60 -15.13 -12.13
C PRO A 75 -12.09 -15.47 -12.03
N PRO A 76 -12.94 -14.96 -12.94
CA PRO A 76 -14.38 -15.25 -12.90
C PRO A 76 -14.68 -16.75 -12.94
N GLU A 77 -13.90 -17.54 -13.66
CA GLU A 77 -14.06 -18.99 -13.79
C GLU A 77 -13.88 -19.71 -12.45
N ALA A 78 -12.99 -19.20 -11.60
CA ALA A 78 -12.79 -19.76 -10.25
C ALA A 78 -14.02 -19.58 -9.35
N MET A 79 -14.78 -18.50 -9.54
CA MET A 79 -15.94 -18.19 -8.69
C MET A 79 -17.08 -19.22 -8.81
N GLU A 80 -17.15 -19.96 -9.91
CA GLU A 80 -18.17 -20.98 -10.17
C GLU A 80 -17.78 -22.36 -9.60
N MET A 81 -16.52 -22.52 -9.15
CA MET A 81 -15.96 -23.79 -8.69
C MET A 81 -15.82 -23.82 -7.17
N THR A 82 -15.72 -25.02 -6.58
CA THR A 82 -15.26 -25.15 -5.20
C THR A 82 -13.75 -24.83 -5.13
N LEU A 83 -13.24 -24.48 -3.94
CA LEU A 83 -11.81 -24.24 -3.76
C LEU A 83 -10.99 -25.48 -4.18
N TYR A 84 -11.46 -26.69 -3.78
CA TYR A 84 -10.81 -27.95 -4.14
C TYR A 84 -10.79 -28.17 -5.65
N ASP A 85 -11.93 -28.02 -6.33
CA ASP A 85 -12.03 -28.23 -7.77
C ASP A 85 -11.19 -27.22 -8.56
N TRP A 86 -11.11 -25.97 -8.07
CA TRP A 86 -10.27 -24.94 -8.66
C TRP A 86 -8.78 -25.32 -8.61
N VAL A 87 -8.29 -25.82 -7.45
CA VAL A 87 -6.90 -26.26 -7.31
C VAL A 87 -6.64 -27.52 -8.15
N LEU A 88 -7.58 -28.48 -8.17
CA LEU A 88 -7.48 -29.68 -8.97
C LEU A 88 -7.44 -29.39 -10.48
N ALA A 89 -8.23 -28.42 -10.95
CA ALA A 89 -8.28 -28.01 -12.36
C ALA A 89 -6.97 -27.34 -12.84
N ALA A 90 -6.11 -26.90 -11.94
CA ALA A 90 -4.80 -26.38 -12.28
C ALA A 90 -3.79 -27.46 -12.68
N LEU A 91 -4.04 -28.72 -12.33
CA LEU A 91 -3.24 -29.86 -12.76
C LEU A 91 -3.56 -30.25 -14.22
N PRO A 92 -2.59 -30.75 -15.00
CA PRO A 92 -2.85 -31.42 -16.26
C PRO A 92 -3.88 -32.55 -16.07
N ARG A 93 -4.75 -32.78 -17.06
CA ARG A 93 -5.86 -33.74 -16.94
C ARG A 93 -5.43 -35.15 -16.55
N ASP A 94 -4.33 -35.63 -17.10
CA ASP A 94 -3.72 -36.90 -16.77
C ASP A 94 -3.23 -36.96 -15.32
N GLN A 95 -2.64 -35.90 -14.80
CA GLN A 95 -2.22 -35.82 -13.40
C GLN A 95 -3.41 -35.65 -12.45
N ALA A 96 -4.42 -34.86 -12.81
CA ALA A 96 -5.61 -34.68 -11.99
C ALA A 96 -6.35 -35.99 -11.70
N GLU A 97 -6.32 -36.94 -12.63
CA GLU A 97 -6.97 -38.26 -12.47
C GLU A 97 -6.21 -39.17 -11.49
N TYR A 98 -4.89 -39.16 -11.47
CA TYR A 98 -4.06 -40.08 -10.66
C TYR A 98 -3.35 -39.43 -9.47
N GLU A 99 -3.21 -38.11 -9.46
CA GLU A 99 -2.45 -37.36 -8.45
C GLU A 99 -3.33 -36.38 -7.65
N SER A 100 -4.64 -36.58 -7.60
CA SER A 100 -5.57 -35.73 -6.84
C SER A 100 -5.18 -35.61 -5.34
N TRP A 101 -4.54 -36.62 -4.77
CA TRP A 101 -3.99 -36.61 -3.41
C TRP A 101 -3.02 -35.45 -3.15
N ARG A 102 -2.36 -34.90 -4.20
CA ARG A 102 -1.48 -33.74 -4.07
C ARG A 102 -2.27 -32.49 -3.66
N VAL A 103 -3.53 -32.38 -4.08
CA VAL A 103 -4.42 -31.28 -3.68
C VAL A 103 -4.69 -31.38 -2.20
N ASP A 104 -5.04 -32.59 -1.69
CA ASP A 104 -5.31 -32.82 -0.27
C ASP A 104 -4.10 -32.42 0.58
N VAL A 105 -2.91 -32.90 0.22
CA VAL A 105 -1.64 -32.56 0.93
C VAL A 105 -1.39 -31.06 0.93
N LEU A 106 -1.54 -30.38 -0.22
CA LEU A 106 -1.28 -28.94 -0.33
C LEU A 106 -2.30 -28.11 0.49
N LEU A 107 -3.58 -28.48 0.44
CA LEU A 107 -4.61 -27.77 1.20
C LEU A 107 -4.43 -27.94 2.72
N ASP A 108 -3.94 -29.11 3.16
CA ASP A 108 -3.55 -29.35 4.55
C ASP A 108 -2.32 -28.52 4.95
N GLU A 109 -1.28 -28.46 4.10
CA GLU A 109 -0.09 -27.61 4.31
C GLU A 109 -0.46 -26.11 4.45
N LEU A 110 -1.46 -25.67 3.70
CA LEU A 110 -1.99 -24.29 3.78
C LEU A 110 -3.04 -24.12 4.89
N SER A 111 -3.24 -25.14 5.72
CA SER A 111 -4.18 -25.13 6.84
C SER A 111 -5.61 -24.74 6.44
N ILE A 112 -6.08 -25.19 5.27
CA ILE A 112 -7.44 -24.92 4.79
C ILE A 112 -8.39 -25.96 5.37
N PRO A 113 -9.38 -25.58 6.21
CA PRO A 113 -10.34 -26.52 6.81
C PRO A 113 -11.15 -27.25 5.73
N TYR A 114 -11.49 -28.52 6.00
CA TYR A 114 -12.19 -29.38 5.05
C TYR A 114 -13.54 -28.80 4.57
N ASP A 115 -14.29 -28.17 5.45
CA ASP A 115 -15.56 -27.52 5.13
C ASP A 115 -15.38 -26.31 4.19
N ILE A 116 -14.24 -25.64 4.25
CA ILE A 116 -13.87 -24.53 3.35
C ILE A 116 -13.45 -25.05 1.98
N GLN A 117 -12.73 -26.18 1.93
CA GLN A 117 -12.24 -26.77 0.66
C GLN A 117 -13.38 -27.06 -0.32
N HIS A 118 -14.55 -27.45 0.18
CA HIS A 118 -15.71 -27.84 -0.63
C HIS A 118 -16.77 -26.73 -0.80
N GLN A 119 -16.49 -25.52 -0.31
CA GLN A 119 -17.35 -24.35 -0.58
C GLN A 119 -17.00 -23.70 -1.91
N SER A 120 -18.03 -23.11 -2.56
CA SER A 120 -17.82 -22.31 -3.77
C SER A 120 -16.93 -21.10 -3.48
N MET A 121 -15.96 -20.84 -4.35
CA MET A 121 -15.07 -19.69 -4.26
C MET A 121 -15.86 -18.37 -4.12
N SER A 122 -17.02 -18.24 -4.74
CA SER A 122 -17.88 -17.05 -4.65
C SER A 122 -18.45 -16.80 -3.24
N THR A 123 -18.58 -17.83 -2.41
CA THR A 123 -19.11 -17.72 -1.04
C THR A 123 -18.00 -17.56 0.01
N LEU A 124 -16.76 -17.80 -0.36
CA LEU A 124 -15.61 -17.69 0.53
C LEU A 124 -15.23 -16.25 0.83
N SER A 125 -14.69 -16.00 2.01
CA SER A 125 -14.06 -14.71 2.30
C SER A 125 -12.87 -14.45 1.38
N GLY A 126 -12.56 -13.17 1.12
CA GLY A 126 -11.43 -12.80 0.27
C GLY A 126 -10.10 -13.46 0.67
N GLY A 127 -9.91 -13.71 1.98
CA GLY A 127 -8.73 -14.41 2.47
C GLY A 127 -8.66 -15.87 2.00
N TRP A 128 -9.76 -16.63 2.06
CA TRP A 128 -9.77 -18.00 1.54
C TRP A 128 -9.67 -18.06 0.02
N GLN A 129 -10.31 -17.13 -0.67
CA GLN A 129 -10.16 -16.98 -2.13
C GLN A 129 -8.69 -16.79 -2.50
N ARG A 130 -7.97 -15.95 -1.76
CA ARG A 130 -6.56 -15.67 -1.98
C ARG A 130 -5.68 -16.89 -1.74
N THR A 131 -5.95 -17.63 -0.63
CA THR A 131 -5.24 -18.88 -0.34
C THR A 131 -5.50 -19.93 -1.42
N GLY A 132 -6.73 -20.03 -1.95
CA GLY A 132 -7.08 -20.91 -3.06
C GLY A 132 -6.34 -20.57 -4.36
N LEU A 133 -6.19 -19.27 -4.67
CA LEU A 133 -5.37 -18.84 -5.83
C LEU A 133 -3.90 -19.22 -5.66
N LEU A 134 -3.35 -19.04 -4.47
CA LEU A 134 -1.97 -19.44 -4.18
C LEU A 134 -1.79 -20.94 -4.36
N ALA A 135 -2.72 -21.74 -3.82
CA ALA A 135 -2.71 -23.20 -3.95
C ALA A 135 -2.77 -23.63 -5.41
N SER A 136 -3.66 -23.04 -6.23
CA SER A 136 -3.81 -23.40 -7.64
C SER A 136 -2.56 -23.10 -8.47
N VAL A 137 -1.80 -22.08 -8.12
CA VAL A 137 -0.53 -21.79 -8.79
C VAL A 137 0.58 -22.71 -8.28
N TRP A 138 0.67 -22.94 -6.97
CA TRP A 138 1.73 -23.74 -6.38
C TRP A 138 1.65 -25.21 -6.71
N ILE A 139 0.45 -25.79 -6.86
CA ILE A 139 0.26 -27.20 -7.26
C ILE A 139 0.93 -27.54 -8.61
N THR A 140 1.14 -26.54 -9.48
CA THR A 140 1.80 -26.71 -10.78
C THR A 140 3.33 -26.81 -10.68
N GLU A 141 3.91 -26.72 -9.47
CA GLU A 141 5.35 -26.78 -9.20
C GLU A 141 6.15 -25.77 -10.06
N PRO A 142 5.93 -24.47 -9.87
CA PRO A 142 6.64 -23.46 -10.64
C PRO A 142 8.13 -23.36 -10.26
N ASP A 143 8.99 -23.02 -11.22
CA ASP A 143 10.41 -22.73 -11.00
C ASP A 143 10.63 -21.30 -10.46
N VAL A 144 9.66 -20.41 -10.65
CA VAL A 144 9.62 -19.03 -10.13
C VAL A 144 8.19 -18.72 -9.73
N LEU A 145 8.00 -18.14 -8.55
CA LEU A 145 6.70 -17.74 -8.03
C LEU A 145 6.58 -16.21 -7.99
N LEU A 146 5.57 -15.68 -8.67
CA LEU A 146 5.21 -14.26 -8.70
C LEU A 146 3.91 -14.08 -7.94
N ILE A 147 3.87 -13.16 -6.94
CA ILE A 147 2.70 -12.98 -6.07
C ILE A 147 2.33 -11.50 -6.03
N ASP A 148 1.09 -11.18 -6.40
CA ASP A 148 0.57 -9.81 -6.42
C ASP A 148 -0.36 -9.56 -5.24
N GLU A 149 0.08 -8.72 -4.30
CA GLU A 149 -0.64 -8.26 -3.09
C GLU A 149 -1.26 -9.42 -2.28
N PRO A 150 -0.47 -10.41 -1.81
CA PRO A 150 -1.02 -11.59 -1.13
C PRO A 150 -1.63 -11.28 0.23
N THR A 151 -1.26 -10.19 0.88
CA THR A 151 -1.71 -9.82 2.23
C THR A 151 -3.08 -9.12 2.25
N ASN A 152 -3.58 -8.67 1.10
CA ASN A 152 -4.87 -8.00 1.03
C ASN A 152 -6.01 -8.90 1.49
N HIS A 153 -6.88 -8.40 2.36
CA HIS A 153 -8.02 -9.11 2.96
C HIS A 153 -7.65 -10.28 3.89
N LEU A 154 -6.36 -10.48 4.21
CA LEU A 154 -5.94 -11.44 5.22
C LEU A 154 -5.94 -10.79 6.61
N ASP A 155 -6.33 -11.56 7.62
CA ASP A 155 -6.08 -11.21 9.01
C ASP A 155 -4.63 -11.56 9.42
N LEU A 156 -4.25 -11.11 10.60
CA LEU A 156 -2.88 -11.29 11.08
C LEU A 156 -2.49 -12.78 11.22
N ALA A 157 -3.44 -13.64 11.61
CA ALA A 157 -3.18 -15.08 11.74
C ALA A 157 -2.86 -15.70 10.36
N ARG A 158 -3.60 -15.33 9.33
CA ARG A 158 -3.37 -15.82 7.97
C ARG A 158 -2.11 -15.21 7.34
N ILE A 159 -1.79 -13.95 7.65
CA ILE A 159 -0.53 -13.36 7.24
C ILE A 159 0.63 -14.16 7.83
N ALA A 160 0.55 -14.53 9.13
CA ALA A 160 1.57 -15.35 9.78
C ALA A 160 1.71 -16.74 9.15
N LEU A 161 0.59 -17.41 8.82
CA LEU A 161 0.60 -18.68 8.08
C LEU A 161 1.27 -18.54 6.72
N LEU A 162 0.94 -17.48 5.98
CA LEU A 162 1.56 -17.20 4.68
C LEU A 162 3.06 -16.94 4.81
N GLU A 163 3.49 -16.19 5.83
CA GLU A 163 4.92 -15.95 6.12
C GLU A 163 5.65 -17.28 6.40
N ALA A 164 5.07 -18.11 7.27
CA ALA A 164 5.63 -19.43 7.61
C ALA A 164 5.72 -20.33 6.37
N TRP A 165 4.66 -20.38 5.56
CA TRP A 165 4.64 -21.15 4.32
C TRP A 165 5.72 -20.66 3.33
N LEU A 166 5.82 -19.33 3.10
CA LEU A 166 6.85 -18.76 2.23
C LEU A 166 8.26 -19.05 2.72
N ALA A 167 8.48 -19.05 4.04
CA ALA A 167 9.79 -19.40 4.65
C ALA A 167 10.13 -20.88 4.45
N ALA A 168 9.13 -21.77 4.43
CA ALA A 168 9.30 -23.21 4.21
C ALA A 168 9.57 -23.59 2.75
N LEU A 169 9.27 -22.70 1.79
CA LEU A 169 9.47 -22.96 0.37
C LEU A 169 10.92 -23.30 0.03
N PRO A 170 11.14 -24.24 -0.91
CA PRO A 170 12.49 -24.60 -1.37
C PRO A 170 13.28 -23.36 -1.82
N LYS A 171 14.53 -23.23 -1.35
CA LYS A 171 15.42 -22.13 -1.78
C LYS A 171 15.71 -22.15 -3.29
N ALA A 172 15.44 -23.26 -3.97
CA ALA A 172 15.61 -23.39 -5.41
C ALA A 172 14.59 -22.51 -6.18
N VAL A 173 13.40 -22.27 -5.60
CA VAL A 173 12.31 -21.49 -6.21
C VAL A 173 12.39 -20.05 -5.69
N PRO A 174 12.84 -19.07 -6.50
CA PRO A 174 12.77 -17.66 -6.13
C PRO A 174 11.33 -17.19 -6.10
N VAL A 175 11.09 -16.20 -5.24
CA VAL A 175 9.77 -15.56 -5.10
C VAL A 175 9.89 -14.07 -5.35
N VAL A 176 8.97 -13.52 -6.13
CA VAL A 176 8.82 -12.08 -6.34
C VAL A 176 7.46 -11.67 -5.80
N ILE A 177 7.45 -10.74 -4.87
CA ILE A 177 6.26 -10.35 -4.11
C ILE A 177 6.00 -8.87 -4.28
N ILE A 178 4.79 -8.50 -4.65
CA ILE A 178 4.28 -7.14 -4.48
C ILE A 178 3.46 -7.12 -3.18
N SER A 179 3.75 -6.21 -2.28
CA SER A 179 2.92 -5.97 -1.10
C SER A 179 3.07 -4.54 -0.59
N HIS A 180 2.02 -4.04 0.05
CA HIS A 180 2.02 -2.81 0.80
C HIS A 180 2.21 -3.03 2.32
N ASP A 181 2.27 -4.27 2.78
CA ASP A 181 2.59 -4.63 4.16
C ASP A 181 4.11 -4.61 4.39
N ARG A 182 4.59 -3.58 5.08
CA ARG A 182 6.02 -3.37 5.37
C ARG A 182 6.62 -4.49 6.21
N ALA A 183 5.89 -4.94 7.23
CA ALA A 183 6.35 -6.02 8.11
C ALA A 183 6.41 -7.36 7.37
N PHE A 184 5.46 -7.64 6.50
CA PHE A 184 5.46 -8.81 5.65
C PHE A 184 6.64 -8.82 4.67
N LEU A 185 6.93 -7.68 4.03
CA LEU A 185 8.10 -7.55 3.16
C LEU A 185 9.41 -7.77 3.91
N ASP A 186 9.53 -7.22 5.13
CA ASP A 186 10.73 -7.44 5.96
C ASP A 186 10.90 -8.90 6.38
N ALA A 187 9.81 -9.61 6.68
CA ALA A 187 9.84 -11.00 7.08
C ALA A 187 10.12 -11.97 5.92
N THR A 188 9.65 -11.65 4.71
CA THR A 188 9.61 -12.60 3.58
C THR A 188 10.63 -12.31 2.49
N THR A 189 11.26 -11.13 2.45
CA THR A 189 12.15 -10.74 1.36
C THR A 189 13.60 -10.52 1.81
N ASN A 190 14.54 -10.75 0.89
CA ASN A 190 15.97 -10.47 1.09
C ASN A 190 16.53 -9.45 0.09
N ARG A 191 15.71 -9.04 -0.88
CA ARG A 191 16.01 -8.00 -1.86
C ARG A 191 14.77 -7.14 -2.05
N THR A 192 14.96 -5.84 -2.28
CA THR A 192 13.84 -4.92 -2.52
C THR A 192 14.09 -4.13 -3.81
N LEU A 193 13.12 -4.16 -4.72
CA LEU A 193 13.07 -3.36 -5.94
C LEU A 193 12.10 -2.18 -5.71
N PHE A 194 12.61 -0.97 -5.74
CA PHE A 194 11.81 0.24 -5.82
C PHE A 194 11.58 0.59 -7.29
N LEU A 195 10.34 0.37 -7.75
CA LEU A 195 9.95 0.61 -9.14
C LEU A 195 9.53 2.07 -9.31
N ARG A 196 10.23 2.79 -10.19
CA ARG A 196 10.04 4.21 -10.48
C ARG A 196 9.91 4.43 -11.99
N SER A 197 9.36 5.57 -12.40
CA SER A 197 9.18 5.86 -13.82
C SER A 197 10.49 5.90 -14.62
N GLU A 198 11.55 6.48 -14.03
CA GLU A 198 12.82 6.71 -14.76
C GLU A 198 14.00 5.94 -14.17
N THR A 199 14.11 5.91 -12.84
CA THR A 199 15.29 5.35 -12.15
C THR A 199 14.87 4.37 -11.05
N SER A 200 14.46 3.18 -11.47
CA SER A 200 14.21 2.09 -10.54
C SER A 200 15.49 1.60 -9.89
N ARG A 201 15.43 1.20 -8.62
CA ARG A 201 16.60 0.73 -7.87
C ARG A 201 16.30 -0.57 -7.15
N ILE A 202 17.26 -1.48 -7.17
CA ILE A 202 17.21 -2.73 -6.43
C ILE A 202 18.31 -2.77 -5.38
N PHE A 203 17.94 -3.17 -4.15
CA PHE A 203 18.86 -3.33 -3.04
C PHE A 203 18.86 -4.79 -2.56
N PRO A 204 20.04 -5.37 -2.24
CA PRO A 204 20.14 -6.71 -1.65
C PRO A 204 19.85 -6.66 -0.14
N LEU A 205 18.72 -6.09 0.23
CA LEU A 205 18.30 -5.83 1.61
C LEU A 205 16.78 -6.01 1.72
N PRO A 206 16.26 -6.45 2.89
CA PRO A 206 14.84 -6.38 3.23
C PRO A 206 14.31 -4.93 3.19
N PHE A 207 13.00 -4.78 3.14
CA PHE A 207 12.34 -3.50 2.84
C PHE A 207 12.81 -2.32 3.71
N THR A 208 12.76 -2.43 5.03
CA THR A 208 13.09 -1.30 5.94
C THR A 208 14.53 -0.82 5.75
N LYS A 209 15.48 -1.77 5.63
CA LYS A 209 16.89 -1.41 5.38
C LYS A 209 17.10 -0.88 3.96
N ALA A 210 16.40 -1.43 2.99
CA ALA A 210 16.46 -0.98 1.60
C ALA A 210 15.87 0.43 1.45
N ARG A 211 14.80 0.76 2.20
CA ARG A 211 14.20 2.11 2.22
C ARG A 211 15.21 3.14 2.73
N ALA A 212 15.84 2.88 3.85
CA ALA A 212 16.88 3.77 4.39
C ALA A 212 18.05 3.95 3.40
N ALA A 213 18.48 2.88 2.73
CA ALA A 213 19.51 2.96 1.70
C ALA A 213 19.06 3.74 0.45
N LEU A 214 17.77 3.65 0.09
CA LEU A 214 17.18 4.43 -0.99
C LEU A 214 17.17 5.93 -0.66
N ASP A 215 16.73 6.30 0.55
CA ASP A 215 16.68 7.70 1.01
C ASP A 215 18.08 8.33 1.03
N GLU A 216 19.09 7.57 1.48
CA GLU A 216 20.49 8.02 1.46
C GLU A 216 21.00 8.21 0.02
N ALA A 217 20.67 7.29 -0.89
CA ALA A 217 21.04 7.37 -2.28
C ALA A 217 20.38 8.56 -2.99
N ASP A 218 19.10 8.81 -2.73
CA ASP A 218 18.35 9.94 -3.29
C ASP A 218 18.90 11.28 -2.77
N ALA A 219 19.21 11.37 -1.48
CA ALA A 219 19.86 12.54 -0.90
C ALA A 219 21.29 12.79 -1.47
N ALA A 220 22.01 11.73 -1.81
CA ALA A 220 23.31 11.84 -2.46
C ALA A 220 23.19 12.36 -3.90
N ASP A 221 22.19 11.88 -4.65
CA ASP A 221 21.92 12.34 -6.01
C ASP A 221 21.45 13.79 -6.05
N GLU A 222 20.63 14.21 -5.09
CA GLU A 222 20.19 15.61 -4.97
C GLU A 222 21.41 16.53 -4.70
N ARG A 223 22.29 16.12 -3.81
CA ARG A 223 23.55 16.86 -3.55
C ARG A 223 24.46 16.93 -4.78
N ARG A 224 24.58 15.83 -5.54
CA ARG A 224 25.34 15.82 -6.80
C ARG A 224 24.75 16.78 -7.82
N PHE A 225 23.43 16.69 -8.05
CA PHE A 225 22.72 17.58 -8.97
C PHE A 225 22.90 19.05 -8.60
N ALA A 226 22.71 19.41 -7.33
CA ALA A 226 22.92 20.78 -6.86
C ALA A 226 24.37 21.25 -7.07
N ASN A 227 25.36 20.38 -6.79
CA ASN A 227 26.78 20.69 -7.01
C ASN A 227 27.12 20.89 -8.48
N ASP A 228 26.56 20.07 -9.38
CA ASP A 228 26.83 20.17 -10.82
C ASP A 228 26.19 21.44 -11.42
N LEU A 229 24.98 21.81 -10.97
CA LEU A 229 24.36 23.10 -11.34
C LEU A 229 25.18 24.29 -10.83
N ASN A 230 25.67 24.24 -9.59
CA ASN A 230 26.51 25.30 -9.03
C ASN A 230 27.83 25.47 -9.82
N LYS A 231 28.47 24.35 -10.19
CA LYS A 231 29.68 24.38 -11.03
C LYS A 231 29.40 24.96 -12.43
N ALA A 232 28.28 24.55 -13.06
CA ALA A 232 27.88 25.11 -14.35
C ALA A 232 27.61 26.60 -14.27
N GLN A 233 26.96 27.10 -13.22
CA GLN A 233 26.74 28.52 -12.98
C GLN A 233 28.05 29.27 -12.76
N GLN A 234 29.03 28.68 -12.04
CA GLN A 234 30.36 29.28 -11.87
C GLN A 234 31.09 29.42 -13.20
N LEU A 235 31.05 28.38 -14.07
CA LEU A 235 31.63 28.44 -15.41
C LEU A 235 30.98 29.53 -16.27
N ARG A 236 29.65 29.71 -16.20
CA ARG A 236 28.94 30.79 -16.90
C ARG A 236 29.34 32.17 -16.38
N LYS A 237 29.48 32.34 -15.06
CA LYS A 237 29.97 33.60 -14.47
C LYS A 237 31.40 33.92 -14.92
N GLN A 238 32.28 32.90 -15.00
CA GLN A 238 33.65 33.06 -15.51
C GLN A 238 33.63 33.40 -17.00
N ALA A 239 32.83 32.72 -17.81
CA ALA A 239 32.65 33.02 -19.23
C ALA A 239 32.19 34.48 -19.46
N ALA A 240 31.18 34.92 -18.68
CA ALA A 240 30.67 36.28 -18.77
C ALA A 240 31.74 37.34 -18.42
N LYS A 241 32.55 37.11 -17.37
CA LYS A 241 33.69 37.99 -17.02
C LYS A 241 34.72 38.05 -18.14
N LEU A 242 35.13 36.91 -18.71
CA LEU A 242 36.09 36.85 -19.80
C LEU A 242 35.54 37.47 -21.09
N LYS A 243 34.24 37.33 -21.37
CA LYS A 243 33.59 38.00 -22.50
C LYS A 243 33.69 39.52 -22.40
N ASN A 244 33.42 40.11 -21.23
CA ASN A 244 33.50 41.54 -21.01
C ASN A 244 34.93 42.05 -21.18
N ILE A 245 35.92 41.29 -20.70
CA ILE A 245 37.36 41.64 -20.89
C ILE A 245 37.75 41.50 -22.36
N GLY A 246 37.33 40.41 -23.03
CA GLY A 246 37.64 40.13 -24.43
C GLY A 246 37.08 41.19 -25.40
N VAL A 247 35.85 41.64 -25.18
CA VAL A 247 35.21 42.71 -25.95
C VAL A 247 35.95 44.01 -25.79
N ASN A 248 36.40 44.33 -24.58
CA ASN A 248 37.14 45.59 -24.31
C ASN A 248 38.60 45.56 -24.79
N SER A 249 39.22 44.39 -24.90
CA SER A 249 40.64 44.24 -25.30
C SER A 249 40.85 43.78 -26.73
N GLY A 250 39.80 43.42 -27.47
CA GLY A 250 39.91 42.91 -28.85
C GLY A 250 40.64 41.56 -28.97
N SER A 251 40.71 40.75 -27.90
CA SER A 251 41.48 39.52 -27.84
C SER A 251 40.68 38.30 -28.33
N ASP A 252 41.00 37.75 -29.49
CA ASP A 252 40.41 36.53 -30.05
C ASP A 252 40.57 35.31 -29.14
N LEU A 253 41.68 35.21 -28.42
CA LEU A 253 41.94 34.15 -27.46
C LEU A 253 40.91 34.13 -26.31
N LEU A 254 40.46 35.29 -25.83
CA LEU A 254 39.45 35.40 -24.78
C LEU A 254 38.06 35.04 -25.30
N VAL A 255 37.77 35.35 -26.57
CA VAL A 255 36.52 34.96 -27.23
C VAL A 255 36.42 33.43 -27.33
N VAL A 256 37.51 32.77 -27.82
CA VAL A 256 37.54 31.29 -27.90
C VAL A 256 37.40 30.65 -26.52
N LYS A 257 38.09 31.16 -25.49
CA LYS A 257 38.03 30.66 -24.12
C LYS A 257 36.62 30.82 -23.49
N THR A 258 35.96 31.94 -23.79
CA THR A 258 34.58 32.19 -23.38
C THR A 258 33.63 31.16 -23.99
N LYS A 259 33.75 30.88 -25.30
CA LYS A 259 32.96 29.87 -26.00
C LYS A 259 33.15 28.49 -25.38
N GLN A 260 34.40 28.08 -25.15
CA GLN A 260 34.69 26.77 -24.51
C GLN A 260 34.10 26.63 -23.10
N LEU A 261 34.17 27.70 -22.28
CA LEU A 261 33.58 27.68 -20.93
C LEU A 261 32.04 27.60 -20.98
N THR A 262 31.41 28.30 -21.94
CA THR A 262 29.95 28.24 -22.13
C THR A 262 29.50 26.84 -22.57
N GLU A 263 30.18 26.29 -23.59
CA GLU A 263 29.90 24.93 -24.06
C GLU A 263 30.09 23.86 -22.96
N ARG A 264 31.12 24.06 -22.11
CA ARG A 264 31.36 23.16 -20.96
C ARG A 264 30.25 23.28 -19.91
N ALA A 265 29.77 24.50 -19.63
CA ALA A 265 28.66 24.73 -18.72
C ALA A 265 27.38 24.10 -19.25
N GLU A 266 27.06 24.28 -20.53
CA GLU A 266 25.91 23.68 -21.20
C GLU A 266 25.95 22.13 -21.17
N LYS A 267 27.13 21.54 -21.45
CA LYS A 267 27.32 20.10 -21.35
C LYS A 267 27.12 19.58 -19.93
N MET A 268 27.60 20.32 -18.92
CA MET A 268 27.40 19.94 -17.51
C MET A 268 25.94 20.04 -17.12
N GLU A 269 25.23 21.09 -17.52
CA GLU A 269 23.79 21.21 -17.23
C GLU A 269 22.97 20.13 -17.93
N ALA A 270 23.29 19.85 -19.21
CA ALA A 270 22.63 18.77 -19.96
C ALA A 270 22.93 17.37 -19.40
N ALA A 271 24.11 17.17 -18.83
CA ALA A 271 24.49 15.90 -18.20
C ALA A 271 24.00 15.78 -16.74
N ALA A 272 23.69 16.89 -16.09
CA ALA A 272 23.15 16.90 -14.75
C ALA A 272 21.75 16.27 -14.77
N LYS A 273 21.66 15.05 -14.24
CA LYS A 273 20.36 14.38 -14.08
C LYS A 273 19.66 14.98 -12.85
N PRO A 274 18.42 15.49 -12.99
CA PRO A 274 17.65 15.94 -11.84
C PRO A 274 17.53 14.78 -10.85
N ALA A 275 17.63 15.10 -9.55
CA ALA A 275 17.30 14.14 -8.52
C ALA A 275 15.89 13.61 -8.75
N HIS A 276 15.70 12.33 -8.52
CA HIS A 276 14.37 11.74 -8.62
C HIS A 276 13.45 12.47 -7.64
N ARG A 277 12.49 13.20 -8.16
CA ARG A 277 11.34 13.68 -7.38
C ARG A 277 10.17 12.83 -7.76
N GLU A 278 9.82 11.91 -6.90
CA GLU A 278 8.56 11.22 -7.06
C GLU A 278 7.46 12.28 -7.07
N ARG A 279 6.67 12.31 -8.14
CA ARG A 279 5.44 13.11 -8.11
C ARG A 279 4.58 12.43 -7.07
N SER A 280 4.39 13.10 -5.93
CA SER A 280 3.48 12.63 -4.89
C SER A 280 2.21 12.11 -5.56
N ALA A 281 1.81 10.91 -5.22
CA ALA A 281 0.56 10.34 -5.74
C ALA A 281 -0.67 11.16 -5.30
N GLY A 282 -0.47 12.16 -4.47
CA GLY A 282 -1.41 13.09 -3.86
C GLY A 282 -1.12 13.23 -2.36
N ASP A 283 -1.26 14.44 -1.85
CA ASP A 283 -1.04 14.71 -0.43
C ASP A 283 -2.20 14.16 0.40
N ILE A 284 -1.90 13.36 1.41
CA ILE A 284 -2.84 13.07 2.50
C ILE A 284 -2.62 14.16 3.55
N LYS A 285 -3.66 14.89 3.87
CA LYS A 285 -3.65 15.91 4.93
C LYS A 285 -4.89 15.72 5.78
N LEU A 286 -4.75 15.87 7.07
CA LEU A 286 -5.85 15.82 8.02
C LEU A 286 -6.08 17.22 8.63
N GLY A 287 -7.18 17.38 9.36
CA GLY A 287 -7.51 18.58 10.10
C GLY A 287 -7.77 18.23 11.55
N ASN A 288 -7.65 19.21 12.44
CA ASN A 288 -8.07 19.07 13.83
C ASN A 288 -8.66 20.41 14.29
N SER A 289 -9.99 20.47 14.43
CA SER A 289 -10.69 21.68 14.91
C SER A 289 -10.46 21.95 16.40
N GLY A 290 -9.83 21.00 17.11
CA GLY A 290 -9.63 21.08 18.54
C GLY A 290 -10.92 20.86 19.35
N THR A 291 -10.76 20.65 20.63
CA THR A 291 -11.87 20.52 21.59
C THR A 291 -11.40 20.82 23.00
N HIS A 292 -12.32 21.30 23.83
CA HIS A 292 -12.10 21.53 25.28
C HIS A 292 -12.57 20.33 26.12
N ALA A 293 -13.27 19.36 25.52
CA ALA A 293 -13.73 18.18 26.23
C ALA A 293 -12.54 17.30 26.66
N LYS A 294 -12.53 16.88 27.95
CA LYS A 294 -11.51 15.96 28.46
C LYS A 294 -11.73 14.53 27.92
N ALA A 295 -12.99 14.07 27.89
CA ALA A 295 -13.38 12.81 27.29
C ALA A 295 -14.29 13.11 26.09
N LEU A 296 -13.95 12.55 24.94
CA LEU A 296 -14.70 12.70 23.69
C LEU A 296 -15.81 11.66 23.60
N VAL A 297 -15.47 10.42 23.92
CA VAL A 297 -16.38 9.27 23.95
C VAL A 297 -16.17 8.53 25.25
N THR A 298 -17.25 8.16 25.92
CA THR A 298 -17.25 7.34 27.16
C THR A 298 -18.15 6.13 26.92
N LEU A 299 -17.62 4.94 27.17
CA LEU A 299 -18.35 3.68 27.14
C LEU A 299 -18.68 3.26 28.57
N GLU A 300 -19.97 3.06 28.88
CA GLU A 300 -20.46 2.66 30.22
C GLU A 300 -20.91 1.20 30.18
N ASP A 301 -19.95 0.25 30.08
CA ASP A 301 -20.18 -1.20 29.98
C ASP A 301 -21.08 -1.61 28.79
N ALA A 302 -20.88 -0.95 27.65
CA ALA A 302 -21.67 -1.20 26.44
C ALA A 302 -21.53 -2.65 25.98
N GLN A 303 -22.65 -3.26 25.57
CA GLN A 303 -22.70 -4.62 25.06
C GLN A 303 -22.62 -4.59 23.53
N VAL A 304 -21.60 -5.22 22.95
CA VAL A 304 -21.46 -5.36 21.52
C VAL A 304 -22.05 -6.69 21.07
N GLU A 305 -23.03 -6.62 20.17
CA GLU A 305 -23.82 -7.76 19.72
C GLU A 305 -23.80 -7.94 18.21
N THR A 306 -24.07 -9.18 17.75
CA THR A 306 -24.35 -9.47 16.35
C THR A 306 -25.75 -8.93 15.96
N PRO A 307 -26.09 -8.86 14.63
CA PRO A 307 -27.44 -8.44 14.20
C PRO A 307 -28.59 -9.29 14.79
N ASP A 308 -28.30 -10.55 15.09
CA ASP A 308 -29.24 -11.52 15.67
C ASP A 308 -29.29 -11.45 17.21
N GLY A 309 -28.68 -10.44 17.85
CA GLY A 309 -28.73 -10.22 19.28
C GLY A 309 -27.80 -11.12 20.12
N ARG A 310 -26.86 -11.85 19.50
CA ARG A 310 -25.86 -12.63 20.23
C ARG A 310 -24.75 -11.71 20.77
N LEU A 311 -24.54 -11.75 22.09
CA LEU A 311 -23.47 -11.01 22.73
C LEU A 311 -22.09 -11.47 22.24
N LEU A 312 -21.31 -10.54 21.70
CA LEU A 312 -19.89 -10.73 21.35
C LEU A 312 -18.99 -10.44 22.55
N TYR A 313 -19.08 -9.24 23.11
CA TYR A 313 -18.32 -8.85 24.29
C TYR A 313 -18.92 -7.61 24.98
N LYS A 314 -18.42 -7.31 26.20
CA LYS A 314 -18.69 -6.10 26.94
C LYS A 314 -17.48 -5.20 26.98
N THR A 315 -17.71 -3.89 26.90
CA THR A 315 -16.62 -2.91 26.85
C THR A 315 -16.02 -2.61 28.24
N GLY A 316 -16.80 -2.83 29.32
CA GLY A 316 -16.47 -2.22 30.59
C GLY A 316 -16.51 -0.71 30.52
N GLN A 317 -16.00 -0.04 31.55
CA GLN A 317 -15.84 1.42 31.53
C GLN A 317 -14.58 1.79 30.75
N LYS A 318 -14.74 2.51 29.64
CA LYS A 318 -13.66 3.00 28.77
C LYS A 318 -13.97 4.42 28.33
N TRP A 319 -12.93 5.17 28.02
CA TRP A 319 -13.08 6.51 27.44
C TRP A 319 -11.98 6.81 26.45
N ILE A 320 -12.28 7.67 25.50
CA ILE A 320 -11.31 8.24 24.57
C ILE A 320 -11.18 9.72 24.93
N ALA A 321 -9.98 10.12 25.30
CA ALA A 321 -9.66 11.51 25.61
C ALA A 321 -9.12 12.25 24.39
N ARG A 322 -8.90 13.54 24.55
CA ARG A 322 -8.19 14.34 23.56
C ARG A 322 -6.76 13.79 23.38
N ASP A 323 -6.30 13.77 22.15
CA ASP A 323 -4.99 13.28 21.70
C ASP A 323 -4.79 11.75 21.87
N ASP A 324 -5.84 11.02 22.31
CA ASP A 324 -5.82 9.56 22.32
C ASP A 324 -5.94 9.00 20.91
N ARG A 325 -5.02 8.16 20.54
CA ARG A 325 -5.07 7.32 19.33
C ARG A 325 -5.26 5.88 19.77
N VAL A 326 -6.54 5.54 19.98
CA VAL A 326 -6.94 4.22 20.48
C VAL A 326 -6.97 3.23 19.33
N VAL A 327 -6.21 2.16 19.44
CA VAL A 327 -6.23 1.04 18.49
C VAL A 327 -7.08 -0.09 19.05
N LEU A 328 -8.08 -0.54 18.28
CA LEU A 328 -8.94 -1.66 18.64
C LEU A 328 -8.37 -2.96 18.06
N LEU A 329 -7.83 -3.80 18.94
CA LEU A 329 -7.21 -5.08 18.61
C LEU A 329 -8.20 -6.23 18.77
N GLY A 330 -8.16 -7.21 17.87
CA GLY A 330 -8.98 -8.43 17.94
C GLY A 330 -8.97 -9.19 16.64
N ALA A 331 -9.20 -10.51 16.71
CA ALA A 331 -9.30 -11.39 15.54
C ALA A 331 -10.46 -10.97 14.62
N ASN A 332 -10.51 -11.53 13.40
CA ASN A 332 -11.65 -11.30 12.52
C ASN A 332 -12.95 -11.87 13.11
N GLY A 333 -14.05 -11.15 12.87
CA GLY A 333 -15.37 -11.56 13.40
C GLY A 333 -15.60 -11.27 14.89
N THR A 334 -14.62 -10.71 15.63
CA THR A 334 -14.79 -10.39 17.06
C THR A 334 -15.71 -9.20 17.33
N GLY A 335 -16.09 -8.43 16.28
CA GLY A 335 -17.02 -7.31 16.44
C GLY A 335 -16.35 -5.93 16.51
N LYS A 336 -15.11 -5.76 16.00
CA LYS A 336 -14.43 -4.47 15.91
C LYS A 336 -15.28 -3.43 15.18
N THR A 337 -15.65 -3.70 13.94
CA THR A 337 -16.50 -2.82 13.13
C THR A 337 -17.87 -2.54 13.79
N ARG A 338 -18.41 -3.49 14.57
CA ARG A 338 -19.68 -3.30 15.31
C ARG A 338 -19.54 -2.21 16.39
N LEU A 339 -18.44 -2.23 17.15
CA LEU A 339 -18.20 -1.18 18.14
C LEU A 339 -18.02 0.19 17.45
N VAL A 340 -17.24 0.24 16.35
CA VAL A 340 -17.06 1.47 15.59
C VAL A 340 -18.39 2.01 15.08
N SER A 341 -19.22 1.18 14.47
CA SER A 341 -20.55 1.56 13.97
C SER A 341 -21.49 2.01 15.09
N ARG A 342 -21.44 1.36 16.27
CA ARG A 342 -22.23 1.76 17.43
C ARG A 342 -21.79 3.14 17.98
N ILE A 343 -20.50 3.39 18.05
CA ILE A 343 -19.98 4.72 18.45
C ILE A 343 -20.38 5.77 17.41
N GLN A 344 -20.31 5.44 16.10
CA GLN A 344 -20.77 6.33 15.04
C GLN A 344 -22.26 6.70 15.20
N SER A 345 -23.12 5.72 15.50
CA SER A 345 -24.54 5.95 15.76
C SER A 345 -24.76 6.80 17.00
N ALA A 346 -24.02 6.55 18.08
CA ALA A 346 -24.08 7.34 19.32
C ALA A 346 -23.65 8.81 19.13
N LEU A 347 -22.75 9.08 18.17
CA LEU A 347 -22.36 10.45 17.79
C LEU A 347 -23.45 11.21 17.05
N GLN A 348 -24.44 10.50 16.47
CA GLN A 348 -25.56 11.07 15.74
C GLN A 348 -26.87 11.09 16.55
N GLY A 349 -26.91 10.36 17.66
CA GLY A 349 -28.10 10.23 18.51
C GLY A 349 -27.75 9.74 19.91
N ASP A 350 -28.77 9.56 20.75
CA ASP A 350 -28.57 9.05 22.11
C ASP A 350 -28.38 7.54 22.12
N ASP A 351 -27.32 7.08 22.76
CA ASP A 351 -27.10 5.68 23.11
C ASP A 351 -27.06 5.55 24.63
N PRO A 352 -27.75 4.58 25.24
CA PRO A 352 -27.81 4.46 26.71
C PRO A 352 -26.45 4.19 27.35
N ASP A 353 -25.55 3.50 26.65
CA ASP A 353 -24.27 3.02 27.18
C ASP A 353 -23.07 3.79 26.62
N ILE A 354 -23.29 4.68 25.63
CA ILE A 354 -22.21 5.44 24.98
C ILE A 354 -22.52 6.92 25.03
N LYS A 355 -21.70 7.67 25.75
CA LYS A 355 -21.85 9.12 25.88
C LYS A 355 -20.77 9.82 25.06
N CYS A 356 -21.21 10.71 24.18
CA CYS A 356 -20.33 11.54 23.36
C CYS A 356 -20.41 13.00 23.80
N ALA A 357 -19.27 13.69 23.88
CA ALA A 357 -19.29 15.11 24.19
C ALA A 357 -19.91 15.90 23.03
N THR A 358 -20.74 16.89 23.34
CA THR A 358 -21.45 17.73 22.33
C THR A 358 -20.52 18.52 21.42
N SER A 359 -19.27 18.72 21.83
CA SER A 359 -18.24 19.40 21.03
C SER A 359 -17.50 18.47 20.05
N VAL A 360 -17.85 17.19 20.00
CA VAL A 360 -17.22 16.25 19.06
C VAL A 360 -17.75 16.49 17.66
N VAL A 361 -16.81 16.72 16.73
CA VAL A 361 -17.06 16.77 15.29
C VAL A 361 -16.43 15.50 14.70
N PRO A 362 -17.24 14.46 14.42
CA PRO A 362 -16.70 13.19 13.97
C PRO A 362 -16.36 13.18 12.47
N ALA A 363 -15.32 12.44 12.12
CA ALA A 363 -15.07 11.98 10.77
C ALA A 363 -14.99 10.46 10.76
N TYR A 364 -15.75 9.83 9.89
CA TYR A 364 -15.82 8.38 9.76
C TYR A 364 -15.41 7.91 8.37
N SER A 365 -14.58 6.90 8.33
CA SER A 365 -14.27 6.14 7.11
C SER A 365 -14.30 4.65 7.43
N ASP A 366 -15.09 3.93 6.66
CA ASP A 366 -15.16 2.48 6.72
C ASP A 366 -14.36 1.81 5.60
N GLN A 367 -14.21 0.51 5.72
CA GLN A 367 -13.47 -0.31 4.77
C GLN A 367 -14.04 -0.24 3.33
N HIS A 368 -15.35 -0.01 3.18
CA HIS A 368 -16.05 0.02 1.88
C HIS A 368 -16.19 1.42 1.31
N LEU A 369 -15.74 2.45 2.05
CA LEU A 369 -15.89 3.87 1.68
C LEU A 369 -17.35 4.24 1.44
N SER A 370 -18.27 3.77 2.29
CA SER A 370 -19.73 4.00 2.19
C SER A 370 -20.11 5.48 2.13
N GLN A 371 -19.22 6.38 2.55
CA GLN A 371 -19.37 7.82 2.43
C GLN A 371 -19.51 8.32 0.97
N PHE A 372 -19.22 7.46 -0.01
CA PHE A 372 -19.39 7.77 -1.45
C PHE A 372 -20.65 7.16 -2.05
N GLU A 373 -21.42 6.40 -1.29
CA GLU A 373 -22.70 5.84 -1.78
C GLU A 373 -23.65 6.96 -2.24
N GLY A 374 -24.18 6.80 -3.44
CA GLY A 374 -25.07 7.80 -4.06
C GLY A 374 -24.36 8.98 -4.71
N LEU A 375 -23.04 9.12 -4.57
CA LEU A 375 -22.26 10.17 -5.26
C LEU A 375 -21.75 9.64 -6.60
N LYS A 376 -21.80 10.48 -7.64
CA LYS A 376 -21.41 10.09 -9.00
C LYS A 376 -19.95 10.40 -9.29
N THR A 377 -19.50 11.59 -8.91
CA THR A 377 -18.18 12.11 -9.29
C THR A 377 -17.36 12.57 -8.06
N PRO A 378 -16.04 12.63 -8.15
CA PRO A 378 -15.21 13.28 -7.13
C PRO A 378 -15.61 14.74 -6.87
N MET A 379 -16.06 15.47 -7.90
CA MET A 379 -16.58 16.83 -7.72
C MET A 379 -17.86 16.84 -6.86
N ASP A 380 -18.78 15.90 -7.04
CA ASP A 380 -19.98 15.78 -6.20
C ASP A 380 -19.60 15.53 -4.74
N ALA A 381 -18.56 14.70 -4.51
CA ALA A 381 -18.07 14.41 -3.17
C ALA A 381 -17.48 15.64 -2.45
N ILE A 382 -17.00 16.63 -3.18
CA ILE A 382 -16.39 17.83 -2.61
C ILE A 382 -17.33 19.04 -2.77
N ALA A 383 -17.60 19.51 -3.99
CA ALA A 383 -18.40 20.71 -4.22
C ALA A 383 -19.89 20.51 -3.87
N GLY A 384 -20.40 19.26 -3.95
CA GLY A 384 -21.75 18.92 -3.54
C GLY A 384 -21.97 18.88 -2.02
N GLN A 385 -20.92 18.65 -1.23
CA GLN A 385 -21.01 18.54 0.22
C GLN A 385 -20.43 19.75 0.99
N PHE A 386 -19.50 20.50 0.37
CA PHE A 386 -18.78 21.60 1.01
C PHE A 386 -18.90 22.88 0.19
N ASP A 387 -19.30 23.98 0.83
CA ASP A 387 -19.40 25.30 0.20
C ASP A 387 -18.01 25.98 0.11
N ILE A 388 -17.15 25.44 -0.75
CA ILE A 388 -15.77 25.95 -0.96
C ILE A 388 -15.56 26.54 -2.34
N GLY A 389 -16.55 26.43 -3.23
CA GLY A 389 -16.53 26.88 -4.63
C GLY A 389 -15.69 25.95 -5.53
N ASP A 390 -16.07 25.88 -6.82
CA ASP A 390 -15.54 24.92 -7.79
C ASP A 390 -14.02 24.97 -7.96
N GLN A 391 -13.44 26.16 -8.01
CA GLN A 391 -11.99 26.31 -8.22
C GLN A 391 -11.18 25.72 -7.05
N ARG A 392 -11.64 25.92 -5.81
CA ARG A 392 -10.98 25.36 -4.62
C ARG A 392 -11.21 23.85 -4.53
N ALA A 393 -12.41 23.37 -4.90
CA ALA A 393 -12.71 21.95 -4.96
C ALA A 393 -11.78 21.24 -5.97
N ARG A 394 -11.62 21.77 -7.19
CA ARG A 394 -10.70 21.24 -8.19
C ARG A 394 -9.24 21.25 -7.72
N SER A 395 -8.82 22.33 -7.07
CA SER A 395 -7.46 22.43 -6.50
C SER A 395 -7.24 21.41 -5.38
N ALA A 396 -8.22 21.20 -4.50
CA ALA A 396 -8.15 20.21 -3.42
C ALA A 396 -8.09 18.77 -3.98
N LEU A 397 -8.90 18.45 -4.99
CA LEU A 397 -8.88 17.16 -5.69
C LEU A 397 -7.55 16.92 -6.40
N ALA A 398 -6.99 17.95 -7.07
CA ALA A 398 -5.67 17.86 -7.69
C ALA A 398 -4.56 17.61 -6.63
N GLY A 399 -4.64 18.30 -5.47
CA GLY A 399 -3.75 18.08 -4.33
C GLY A 399 -3.85 16.66 -3.77
N ALA A 400 -5.04 16.05 -3.75
CA ALA A 400 -5.24 14.65 -3.38
C ALA A 400 -4.84 13.64 -4.49
N GLY A 401 -4.24 14.10 -5.60
CA GLY A 401 -3.76 13.25 -6.69
C GLY A 401 -4.83 12.83 -7.70
N ILE A 402 -6.00 13.47 -7.69
CA ILE A 402 -7.07 13.21 -8.66
C ILE A 402 -6.89 14.16 -9.84
N LYS A 403 -6.38 13.62 -10.96
CA LYS A 403 -6.13 14.38 -12.19
C LYS A 403 -7.41 15.06 -12.68
N MET A 404 -7.30 16.24 -13.32
CA MET A 404 -8.43 17.04 -13.78
C MET A 404 -9.44 16.24 -14.62
N GLN A 405 -8.97 15.35 -15.48
CA GLN A 405 -9.80 14.48 -16.31
C GLN A 405 -10.64 13.48 -15.51
N MET A 406 -10.19 13.14 -14.28
CA MET A 406 -10.86 12.18 -13.40
C MET A 406 -11.80 12.85 -12.39
N GLN A 407 -11.75 14.17 -12.25
CA GLN A 407 -12.56 14.90 -11.25
C GLN A 407 -14.05 14.88 -11.56
N ASP A 408 -14.40 14.84 -12.85
CA ASP A 408 -15.78 14.75 -13.33
C ASP A 408 -16.15 13.34 -13.84
N ALA A 409 -15.22 12.37 -13.75
CA ALA A 409 -15.48 10.97 -14.08
C ALA A 409 -16.21 10.24 -12.93
N SER A 410 -16.73 9.04 -13.20
CA SER A 410 -17.34 8.23 -12.14
C SER A 410 -16.34 7.92 -11.04
N ILE A 411 -16.77 7.98 -9.77
CA ILE A 411 -15.97 7.52 -8.60
C ILE A 411 -15.55 6.06 -8.79
N ASP A 412 -16.36 5.24 -9.44
CA ASP A 412 -16.03 3.83 -9.67
C ASP A 412 -14.85 3.64 -10.62
N ALA A 413 -14.57 4.61 -11.49
CA ALA A 413 -13.42 4.60 -12.37
C ALA A 413 -12.09 4.97 -11.66
N LEU A 414 -12.16 5.46 -10.43
CA LEU A 414 -10.96 5.71 -9.61
C LEU A 414 -10.32 4.41 -9.14
N SER A 415 -8.99 4.38 -9.11
CA SER A 415 -8.27 3.30 -8.43
C SER A 415 -8.55 3.30 -6.93
N GLY A 416 -8.36 2.14 -6.26
CA GLY A 416 -8.54 2.03 -4.81
C GLY A 416 -7.75 3.08 -4.02
N GLY A 417 -6.49 3.34 -4.39
CA GLY A 417 -5.68 4.39 -3.77
C GLY A 417 -6.20 5.81 -4.02
N GLN A 418 -6.78 6.09 -5.18
CA GLN A 418 -7.43 7.38 -5.45
C GLN A 418 -8.72 7.54 -4.63
N LYS A 419 -9.51 6.47 -4.50
CA LYS A 419 -10.71 6.46 -3.64
C LYS A 419 -10.33 6.72 -2.17
N ALA A 420 -9.28 6.06 -1.67
CA ALA A 420 -8.80 6.26 -0.31
C ALA A 420 -8.34 7.71 -0.06
N ARG A 421 -7.58 8.31 -1.00
CA ARG A 421 -7.18 9.73 -0.88
C ARG A 421 -8.35 10.70 -0.98
N LEU A 422 -9.33 10.42 -1.83
CA LEU A 422 -10.57 11.18 -1.87
C LEU A 422 -11.30 11.12 -0.53
N ALA A 423 -11.34 9.94 0.09
CA ALA A 423 -11.93 9.76 1.42
C ALA A 423 -11.22 10.61 2.47
N MET A 424 -9.89 10.59 2.51
CA MET A 424 -9.10 11.42 3.43
C MET A 424 -9.33 12.92 3.18
N LEU A 425 -9.47 13.35 1.93
CA LEU A 425 -9.82 14.73 1.59
C LEU A 425 -11.19 15.13 2.12
N VAL A 426 -12.21 14.28 1.96
CA VAL A 426 -13.56 14.50 2.52
C VAL A 426 -13.52 14.60 4.05
N LEU A 427 -12.79 13.68 4.71
CA LEU A 427 -12.63 13.73 6.16
C LEU A 427 -11.97 15.05 6.62
N ARG A 428 -10.91 15.48 5.94
CA ARG A 428 -10.25 16.76 6.22
C ARG A 428 -11.16 17.96 6.10
N LEU A 429 -11.97 18.02 5.04
CA LEU A 429 -12.85 19.16 4.78
C LEU A 429 -13.98 19.29 5.80
N ARG A 430 -14.33 18.20 6.49
CA ARG A 430 -15.24 18.24 7.64
C ARG A 430 -14.65 18.94 8.85
N ASN A 431 -13.33 19.17 8.85
CA ASN A 431 -12.57 19.77 9.95
C ASN A 431 -12.89 19.12 11.32
N PRO A 432 -12.72 17.80 11.43
CA PRO A 432 -13.11 17.04 12.62
C PRO A 432 -12.15 17.28 13.79
N ASN A 433 -12.56 16.82 14.98
CA ASN A 433 -11.67 16.68 16.13
C ASN A 433 -11.65 15.23 16.66
N PHE A 434 -12.40 14.34 16.04
CA PHE A 434 -12.41 12.91 16.34
C PHE A 434 -12.56 12.07 15.08
N TYR A 435 -11.66 11.13 14.90
CA TYR A 435 -11.64 10.23 13.74
C TYR A 435 -12.05 8.80 14.14
N LEU A 436 -12.98 8.23 13.39
CA LEU A 436 -13.32 6.80 13.41
C LEU A 436 -12.81 6.19 12.10
N LEU A 437 -11.76 5.38 12.15
CA LEU A 437 -11.11 4.84 10.97
C LEU A 437 -11.09 3.31 11.04
N ASP A 438 -11.84 2.68 10.13
CA ASP A 438 -11.89 1.22 9.99
C ASP A 438 -11.11 0.81 8.72
N GLU A 439 -9.94 0.18 8.90
CA GLU A 439 -8.99 -0.23 7.87
C GLU A 439 -8.53 0.92 6.93
N PRO A 440 -8.06 2.07 7.47
CA PRO A 440 -7.75 3.24 6.64
C PRO A 440 -6.52 3.05 5.74
N THR A 441 -5.69 2.05 6.03
CA THR A 441 -4.48 1.72 5.26
C THR A 441 -4.79 0.89 4.01
N ASN A 442 -5.99 0.29 3.92
CA ASN A 442 -6.39 -0.48 2.76
C ASN A 442 -6.35 0.39 1.49
N HIS A 443 -5.80 -0.16 0.42
CA HIS A 443 -5.61 0.50 -0.87
C HIS A 443 -4.62 1.68 -0.90
N LEU A 444 -4.04 2.09 0.24
CA LEU A 444 -2.94 3.05 0.23
C LEU A 444 -1.63 2.33 -0.11
N ASP A 445 -0.80 2.98 -0.93
CA ASP A 445 0.59 2.59 -1.07
C ASP A 445 1.38 2.96 0.18
N ILE A 446 2.59 2.41 0.31
CA ILE A 446 3.42 2.62 1.52
C ILE A 446 3.62 4.11 1.82
N GLU A 447 3.82 4.95 0.80
CA GLU A 447 3.96 6.39 0.98
C GLU A 447 2.67 7.05 1.50
N GLY A 448 1.51 6.59 1.01
CA GLY A 448 0.22 7.04 1.50
C GLY A 448 -0.03 6.61 2.95
N GLN A 449 0.40 5.39 3.33
CA GLN A 449 0.33 4.92 4.72
C GLN A 449 1.23 5.76 5.63
N GLU A 450 2.48 6.00 5.24
CA GLU A 450 3.43 6.83 5.97
C GLU A 450 2.91 8.28 6.13
N ALA A 451 2.36 8.86 5.06
CA ALA A 451 1.76 10.20 5.13
C ALA A 451 0.54 10.26 6.09
N LEU A 452 -0.30 9.21 6.11
CA LEU A 452 -1.42 9.13 7.04
C LEU A 452 -0.94 9.01 8.50
N GLU A 453 0.10 8.20 8.75
CA GLU A 453 0.74 8.07 10.07
C GLU A 453 1.26 9.43 10.56
N GLU A 454 2.03 10.12 9.72
CA GLU A 454 2.59 11.44 10.05
C GLU A 454 1.49 12.47 10.35
N GLU A 455 0.43 12.52 9.55
CA GLU A 455 -0.68 13.45 9.75
C GLU A 455 -1.46 13.18 11.05
N LEU A 456 -1.74 11.91 11.36
CA LEU A 456 -2.42 11.54 12.62
C LEU A 456 -1.60 11.92 13.86
N ILE A 457 -0.27 11.79 13.77
CA ILE A 457 0.65 12.12 14.88
C ILE A 457 0.84 13.64 14.97
N ALA A 458 1.16 14.31 13.85
CA ALA A 458 1.52 15.72 13.83
C ALA A 458 0.37 16.64 14.27
N HIS A 459 -0.86 16.28 13.94
CA HIS A 459 -2.04 17.07 14.28
C HIS A 459 -2.66 16.69 15.64
N GLY A 460 -2.05 15.77 16.40
CA GLY A 460 -2.62 15.30 17.68
C GLY A 460 -4.06 14.80 17.49
N ALA A 461 -4.32 14.08 16.40
CA ALA A 461 -5.65 13.62 16.08
C ALA A 461 -6.14 12.63 17.15
N SER A 462 -7.33 12.91 17.73
CA SER A 462 -8.00 11.93 18.58
C SER A 462 -8.72 10.93 17.68
N CYS A 463 -8.50 9.63 17.88
CA CYS A 463 -9.09 8.64 16.98
C CYS A 463 -9.33 7.28 17.65
N LEU A 464 -10.28 6.54 17.06
CA LEU A 464 -10.44 5.10 17.22
C LEU A 464 -10.10 4.43 15.88
N LEU A 465 -9.10 3.55 15.92
CA LEU A 465 -8.51 2.91 14.74
C LEU A 465 -8.74 1.41 14.79
N VAL A 466 -9.13 0.84 13.65
CA VAL A 466 -9.08 -0.60 13.39
C VAL A 466 -8.15 -0.79 12.20
N SER A 467 -7.12 -1.62 12.32
CA SER A 467 -6.23 -1.97 11.21
C SER A 467 -5.59 -3.34 11.41
N HIS A 468 -5.22 -3.97 10.31
CA HIS A 468 -4.37 -5.17 10.26
C HIS A 468 -2.91 -4.85 9.89
N ASP A 469 -2.59 -3.60 9.60
CA ASP A 469 -1.22 -3.16 9.34
C ASP A 469 -0.42 -3.05 10.65
N ARG A 470 0.49 -4.01 10.87
CA ARG A 470 1.31 -4.10 12.09
C ARG A 470 2.20 -2.86 12.30
N SER A 471 2.72 -2.28 11.22
CA SER A 471 3.56 -1.09 11.30
C SER A 471 2.73 0.14 11.66
N PHE A 472 1.56 0.29 11.04
CA PHE A 472 0.61 1.38 11.34
C PHE A 472 0.14 1.34 12.80
N LEU A 473 -0.22 0.14 13.31
CA LEU A 473 -0.64 -0.04 14.71
C LEU A 473 0.45 0.43 15.69
N ARG A 474 1.71 0.02 15.45
CA ARG A 474 2.86 0.39 16.31
C ARG A 474 3.19 1.87 16.26
N ASN A 475 3.13 2.47 15.06
CA ASN A 475 3.58 3.84 14.86
C ASN A 475 2.55 4.87 15.34
N VAL A 476 1.26 4.61 15.11
CA VAL A 476 0.19 5.57 15.39
C VAL A 476 -0.41 5.42 16.77
N GLY A 477 -0.65 4.18 17.22
CA GLY A 477 -1.34 3.89 18.46
C GLY A 477 -0.59 4.39 19.70
N ASN A 478 -1.30 5.05 20.64
CA ASN A 478 -0.77 5.39 21.96
C ASN A 478 -1.60 4.76 23.09
N ARG A 479 -2.75 4.15 22.75
CA ARG A 479 -3.57 3.33 23.65
C ARG A 479 -4.12 2.14 22.87
N PHE A 480 -4.20 0.97 23.50
CA PHE A 480 -4.58 -0.27 22.83
C PHE A 480 -5.71 -0.95 23.60
N TRP A 481 -6.80 -1.23 22.89
CA TRP A 481 -7.95 -1.96 23.42
C TRP A 481 -8.03 -3.32 22.75
N TRP A 482 -7.86 -4.36 23.51
CA TRP A 482 -7.87 -5.74 23.02
C TRP A 482 -9.18 -6.45 23.37
N ILE A 483 -9.88 -6.96 22.34
CA ILE A 483 -11.03 -7.83 22.51
C ILE A 483 -10.51 -9.24 22.84
N LYS A 484 -10.50 -9.59 24.13
CA LYS A 484 -10.03 -10.88 24.61
C LYS A 484 -11.21 -11.65 25.23
N GLY A 485 -11.56 -12.78 24.62
CA GLY A 485 -12.77 -13.51 24.99
C GLY A 485 -14.01 -12.63 24.84
N LYS A 486 -14.79 -12.45 25.93
CA LYS A 486 -16.02 -11.65 25.94
C LYS A 486 -15.84 -10.27 26.61
N ARG A 487 -14.64 -9.74 26.64
CA ARG A 487 -14.32 -8.44 27.29
C ARG A 487 -13.38 -7.60 26.45
N LEU A 488 -13.48 -6.30 26.62
CA LEU A 488 -12.55 -5.31 26.07
C LEU A 488 -11.56 -4.92 27.17
N GLU A 489 -10.32 -5.33 27.02
CA GLU A 489 -9.22 -5.04 27.94
C GLU A 489 -8.32 -3.93 27.37
N GLU A 490 -7.75 -3.10 28.23
CA GLU A 490 -6.75 -2.12 27.84
C GLU A 490 -5.37 -2.72 28.11
N VAL A 491 -4.48 -2.63 27.12
CA VAL A 491 -3.12 -3.15 27.19
C VAL A 491 -2.11 -2.03 26.87
N ASP A 492 -0.89 -2.16 27.40
CA ASP A 492 0.13 -1.11 27.28
C ASP A 492 0.73 -1.04 25.85
N ASP A 493 0.78 -2.18 25.18
CA ASP A 493 1.32 -2.30 23.83
C ASP A 493 0.57 -3.37 23.00
N PRO A 494 0.69 -3.38 21.68
CA PRO A 494 0.03 -4.37 20.82
C PRO A 494 0.78 -5.70 20.71
N GLU A 495 2.02 -5.82 21.26
CA GLU A 495 2.92 -6.94 20.95
C GLU A 495 2.38 -8.28 21.44
N ALA A 496 1.73 -8.29 22.61
CA ALA A 496 1.12 -9.51 23.15
C ALA A 496 -0.02 -10.04 22.23
N PHE A 497 -0.81 -9.13 21.64
CA PHE A 497 -1.82 -9.48 20.65
C PHE A 497 -1.17 -9.97 19.36
N LEU A 498 -0.22 -9.20 18.82
CA LEU A 498 0.46 -9.55 17.57
C LEU A 498 1.19 -10.90 17.67
N ALA A 499 1.85 -11.18 18.80
CA ALA A 499 2.49 -12.47 19.06
C ALA A 499 1.47 -13.62 19.23
N GLY A 500 0.33 -13.36 19.87
CA GLY A 500 -0.74 -14.34 20.05
C GLY A 500 -1.40 -14.75 18.74
N GLU A 501 -1.73 -13.81 17.88
CA GLU A 501 -2.30 -14.09 16.56
C GLU A 501 -1.31 -14.85 15.65
N MET A 502 -0.01 -14.57 15.75
CA MET A 502 1.03 -15.29 15.00
C MET A 502 1.25 -16.74 15.48
N GLN A 503 0.84 -17.10 16.74
CA GLN A 503 0.98 -18.45 17.29
C GLN A 503 -0.27 -19.32 17.08
N THR A 504 -1.42 -18.72 16.85
CA THR A 504 -2.69 -19.42 16.66
C THR A 504 -3.01 -19.69 15.19
N GLY A 505 -2.14 -19.26 14.29
CA GLY A 505 -2.22 -19.44 12.84
C GLY A 505 -1.63 -20.76 12.34
#